data_2b7386575ea1afc9b67641a3f434f815
#
_entry.id   2b7386575ea1afc9b67641a3f434f815
#
_cell.length_a   1.000
_cell.length_b   1.000
_cell.length_c   1.000
_cell.angle_alpha   90.00
_cell.angle_beta   90.00
_cell.angle_gamma   90.00
#
_symmetry.space_group_name_H-M   'P 1'
#
loop_
_entity.id
_entity.type
_entity.pdbx_description
1 polymer ?
#
loop_
_entity_poly.entity_id
_entity_poly.type
_entity_poly.pdbx_seq_one_letter_code
_entity_poly.pdbx_strand_id
1 'polypeptide(L)'
;MPNNITNQITFGSDSTALAAFQRMLHDMRMDGQPLGSIDFNKLLPMPKELDMEAGTRTDRGLKLVREYHHTLADLERQKPGLTPAEYALALHKCEELYQKQRLADPVTWALGEQAYSNVQRFGSPTWYEWCNLNWGTKWNAYQPRPLREDDHTMVFFTAWDSVPKIVTLLSRKYPEQTITYRWADENIGYNVGEMTMKGGEVIDINVPEGGSREAYEMAAEIMDTDLSDYDLCLTADGNSYEYRDPD
;
A
#
# COMPACT_ATOMS: atom_id res chain seq x y z
N MET A 1 13.42 -6.70 6.37
CA MET A 1 12.42 -5.71 6.82
C MET A 1 12.01 -4.92 5.60
N PRO A 2 10.79 -4.38 5.51
CA PRO A 2 10.47 -3.47 4.41
C PRO A 2 11.24 -2.15 4.60
N ASN A 3 11.58 -1.47 3.50
CA ASN A 3 12.03 -0.08 3.57
C ASN A 3 10.93 0.77 4.22
N ASN A 4 11.34 1.71 5.06
CA ASN A 4 10.44 2.68 5.67
C ASN A 4 10.40 3.94 4.80
N ILE A 5 9.20 4.40 4.50
CA ILE A 5 9.00 5.71 3.91
C ILE A 5 8.50 6.65 5.00
N THR A 6 9.21 7.73 5.23
CA THR A 6 8.75 8.85 6.05
C THR A 6 7.73 9.64 5.26
N ASN A 7 6.54 9.83 5.82
CA ASN A 7 5.46 10.60 5.20
C ASN A 7 5.13 11.79 6.09
N GLN A 8 4.98 12.96 5.49
CA GLN A 8 4.54 14.19 6.15
C GLN A 8 3.28 14.73 5.47
N ILE A 9 2.26 15.03 6.26
CA ILE A 9 1.04 15.70 5.79
C ILE A 9 0.93 17.01 6.56
N THR A 10 0.97 18.13 5.83
CA THR A 10 0.92 19.48 6.37
C THR A 10 -0.32 20.19 5.87
N PHE A 11 -1.06 20.83 6.78
CA PHE A 11 -2.13 21.78 6.47
C PHE A 11 -1.58 23.21 6.55
N GLY A 12 -2.32 24.18 6.02
CA GLY A 12 -1.95 25.58 6.16
C GLY A 12 -1.82 26.04 7.63
N SER A 13 -1.16 27.16 7.85
CA SER A 13 -0.87 27.68 9.20
C SER A 13 -1.91 28.70 9.71
N ASP A 14 -2.93 29.04 8.91
CA ASP A 14 -4.00 29.91 9.38
C ASP A 14 -4.95 29.18 10.36
N SER A 15 -5.73 29.92 11.13
CA SER A 15 -6.61 29.38 12.17
C SER A 15 -7.64 28.38 11.63
N THR A 16 -8.11 28.55 10.39
CA THR A 16 -9.06 27.64 9.74
C THR A 16 -8.42 26.32 9.38
N ALA A 17 -7.19 26.38 8.84
CA ALA A 17 -6.40 25.20 8.50
C ALA A 17 -5.99 24.41 9.76
N LEU A 18 -5.56 25.11 10.83
CA LEU A 18 -5.28 24.49 12.13
C LEU A 18 -6.51 23.77 12.70
N ALA A 19 -7.67 24.39 12.68
CA ALA A 19 -8.91 23.75 13.14
C ALA A 19 -9.29 22.53 12.28
N ALA A 20 -9.04 22.59 10.97
CA ALA A 20 -9.25 21.45 10.06
C ALA A 20 -8.24 20.33 10.32
N PHE A 21 -6.97 20.66 10.58
CA PHE A 21 -5.93 19.71 10.95
C PHE A 21 -6.30 18.97 12.24
N GLN A 22 -6.70 19.67 13.29
CA GLN A 22 -7.13 19.05 14.54
C GLN A 22 -8.33 18.11 14.33
N ARG A 23 -9.32 18.49 13.54
CA ARG A 23 -10.42 17.57 13.17
C ARG A 23 -9.91 16.34 12.42
N MET A 24 -9.01 16.53 11.46
CA MET A 24 -8.39 15.44 10.69
C MET A 24 -7.68 14.45 11.62
N LEU A 25 -6.91 14.93 12.59
CA LEU A 25 -6.24 14.07 13.56
C LEU A 25 -7.21 13.18 14.35
N HIS A 26 -8.36 13.71 14.76
CA HIS A 26 -9.39 12.93 15.44
C HIS A 26 -10.13 11.97 14.50
N ASP A 27 -10.54 12.45 13.32
CA ASP A 27 -11.28 11.67 12.33
C ASP A 27 -10.47 10.48 11.82
N MET A 28 -9.16 10.68 11.60
CA MET A 28 -8.29 9.69 10.99
C MET A 28 -7.53 8.83 11.98
N ARG A 29 -7.61 9.14 13.28
CA ARG A 29 -6.90 8.41 14.33
C ARG A 29 -7.19 6.91 14.29
N MET A 30 -6.16 6.10 14.32
CA MET A 30 -6.27 4.65 14.47
C MET A 30 -6.73 4.31 15.90
N ASP A 31 -7.68 3.38 16.02
CA ASP A 31 -8.26 3.00 17.31
C ASP A 31 -7.17 2.46 18.27
N GLY A 32 -7.15 2.99 19.49
CA GLY A 32 -6.15 2.63 20.51
C GLY A 32 -4.75 3.25 20.31
N GLN A 33 -4.53 4.02 19.24
CA GLN A 33 -3.26 4.69 18.97
C GLN A 33 -3.31 6.18 19.37
N PRO A 34 -2.15 6.86 19.55
CA PRO A 34 -2.10 8.30 19.85
C PRO A 34 -2.64 9.16 18.72
N LEU A 35 -2.92 10.43 19.00
CA LEU A 35 -3.15 11.44 17.96
C LEU A 35 -1.89 11.54 17.07
N GLY A 36 -2.10 11.76 15.77
CA GLY A 36 -1.05 11.69 14.76
C GLY A 36 -0.93 10.32 14.08
N SER A 37 -1.59 9.28 14.62
CA SER A 37 -1.81 8.06 13.85
C SER A 37 -2.87 8.27 12.77
N ILE A 38 -2.72 7.58 11.63
CA ILE A 38 -3.68 7.63 10.53
C ILE A 38 -4.11 6.21 10.15
N ASP A 39 -5.43 5.99 10.11
CA ASP A 39 -6.02 4.73 9.65
C ASP A 39 -6.56 4.89 8.22
N PHE A 40 -5.91 4.25 7.27
CA PHE A 40 -6.30 4.28 5.86
C PHE A 40 -7.68 3.66 5.61
N ASN A 41 -8.14 2.76 6.49
CA ASN A 41 -9.49 2.21 6.42
C ASN A 41 -10.58 3.28 6.58
N LYS A 42 -10.28 4.41 7.22
CA LYS A 42 -11.24 5.53 7.36
C LYS A 42 -11.40 6.35 6.09
N LEU A 43 -10.51 6.15 5.10
CA LEU A 43 -10.59 6.77 3.77
C LEU A 43 -10.96 5.74 2.69
N LEU A 44 -10.34 4.57 2.74
CA LEU A 44 -10.54 3.48 1.79
C LEU A 44 -10.52 2.15 2.54
N PRO A 45 -11.68 1.68 3.04
CA PRO A 45 -11.74 0.47 3.87
C PRO A 45 -11.40 -0.78 3.07
N MET A 46 -10.49 -1.59 3.61
CA MET A 46 -10.19 -2.91 3.09
C MET A 46 -11.36 -3.87 3.40
N PRO A 47 -11.86 -4.62 2.42
CA PRO A 47 -12.86 -5.66 2.66
C PRO A 47 -12.36 -6.71 3.67
N LYS A 48 -13.18 -7.06 4.65
CA LYS A 48 -12.80 -7.99 5.73
C LYS A 48 -12.47 -9.40 5.23
N GLU A 49 -13.05 -9.81 4.13
CA GLU A 49 -12.82 -11.11 3.50
C GLU A 49 -11.38 -11.27 2.99
N LEU A 50 -10.67 -10.16 2.78
CA LEU A 50 -9.27 -10.14 2.39
C LEU A 50 -8.32 -10.35 3.57
N ASP A 51 -8.78 -10.20 4.82
CA ASP A 51 -8.00 -10.41 6.04
C ASP A 51 -7.83 -11.92 6.30
N MET A 52 -6.96 -12.53 5.52
CA MET A 52 -6.65 -13.95 5.54
C MET A 52 -5.14 -14.18 5.35
N GLU A 53 -4.68 -15.42 5.53
CA GLU A 53 -3.27 -15.78 5.29
C GLU A 53 -2.84 -15.34 3.87
N ALA A 54 -1.78 -14.53 3.79
CA ALA A 54 -1.12 -14.16 2.54
C ALA A 54 0.24 -14.87 2.46
N GLY A 55 0.47 -15.64 1.40
CA GLY A 55 1.74 -16.36 1.19
C GLY A 55 1.59 -17.65 0.41
N THR A 56 2.69 -18.42 0.36
CA THR A 56 2.87 -19.59 -0.53
C THR A 56 1.73 -20.62 -0.44
N ARG A 57 1.15 -20.83 0.75
CA ARG A 57 0.05 -21.79 0.92
C ARG A 57 -1.21 -21.29 0.21
N THR A 58 -1.57 -20.03 0.41
CA THR A 58 -2.72 -19.38 -0.25
C THR A 58 -2.52 -19.35 -1.75
N ASP A 59 -1.31 -18.99 -2.23
CA ASP A 59 -0.98 -18.98 -3.66
C ASP A 59 -1.15 -20.35 -4.30
N ARG A 60 -0.67 -21.40 -3.62
CA ARG A 60 -0.83 -22.80 -4.06
C ARG A 60 -2.31 -23.19 -4.11
N GLY A 61 -3.07 -22.86 -3.07
CA GLY A 61 -4.51 -23.10 -3.01
C GLY A 61 -5.26 -22.38 -4.13
N LEU A 62 -4.98 -21.10 -4.33
CA LEU A 62 -5.57 -20.30 -5.41
C LEU A 62 -5.29 -20.88 -6.79
N LYS A 63 -4.05 -21.34 -7.03
CA LYS A 63 -3.68 -22.00 -8.28
C LYS A 63 -4.51 -23.26 -8.51
N LEU A 64 -4.60 -24.15 -7.51
CA LEU A 64 -5.39 -25.39 -7.59
C LEU A 64 -6.88 -25.13 -7.87
N VAL A 65 -7.47 -24.16 -7.17
CA VAL A 65 -8.88 -23.81 -7.36
C VAL A 65 -9.13 -23.16 -8.74
N ARG A 66 -8.21 -22.30 -9.21
CA ARG A 66 -8.29 -21.75 -10.58
C ARG A 66 -8.23 -22.85 -11.64
N GLU A 67 -7.32 -23.81 -11.50
CA GLU A 67 -7.20 -24.96 -12.39
C GLU A 67 -8.49 -25.81 -12.42
N TYR A 68 -9.09 -26.03 -11.26
CA TYR A 68 -10.38 -26.70 -11.14
C TYR A 68 -11.49 -25.96 -11.91
N HIS A 69 -11.68 -24.68 -11.64
CA HIS A 69 -12.70 -23.88 -12.35
C HIS A 69 -12.44 -23.77 -13.85
N HIS A 70 -11.18 -23.67 -14.26
CA HIS A 70 -10.81 -23.66 -15.67
C HIS A 70 -11.15 -24.99 -16.34
N THR A 71 -10.84 -26.13 -15.71
CA THR A 71 -11.16 -27.47 -16.22
C THR A 71 -12.67 -27.67 -16.35
N LEU A 72 -13.46 -27.21 -15.37
CA LEU A 72 -14.93 -27.25 -15.46
C LEU A 72 -15.44 -26.40 -16.62
N ALA A 73 -14.92 -25.19 -16.79
CA ALA A 73 -15.32 -24.31 -17.88
C ALA A 73 -14.96 -24.88 -19.27
N ASP A 74 -13.82 -25.57 -19.37
CA ASP A 74 -13.41 -26.28 -20.60
C ASP A 74 -14.34 -27.45 -20.92
N LEU A 75 -14.72 -28.23 -19.93
CA LEU A 75 -15.69 -29.31 -20.08
C LEU A 75 -17.06 -28.79 -20.56
N GLU A 76 -17.54 -27.69 -19.99
CA GLU A 76 -18.79 -27.06 -20.45
C GLU A 76 -18.69 -26.57 -21.90
N ARG A 77 -17.54 -26.01 -22.30
CA ARG A 77 -17.32 -25.59 -23.70
C ARG A 77 -17.30 -26.79 -24.69
N GLN A 78 -16.78 -27.94 -24.27
CA GLN A 78 -16.70 -29.15 -25.06
C GLN A 78 -18.01 -29.93 -25.12
N LYS A 79 -18.93 -29.69 -24.18
CA LYS A 79 -20.20 -30.38 -24.03
C LYS A 79 -21.02 -30.54 -25.32
N PRO A 80 -21.13 -29.53 -26.23
CA PRO A 80 -21.86 -29.70 -27.46
C PRO A 80 -21.30 -30.78 -28.44
N GLY A 81 -20.01 -31.13 -28.27
CA GLY A 81 -19.34 -32.16 -29.10
C GLY A 81 -19.27 -33.54 -28.43
N LEU A 82 -19.81 -33.70 -27.21
CA LEU A 82 -19.77 -34.94 -26.45
C LEU A 82 -21.15 -35.55 -26.32
N THR A 83 -21.20 -36.88 -26.26
CA THR A 83 -22.43 -37.56 -25.81
C THR A 83 -22.66 -37.31 -24.31
N PRO A 84 -23.92 -37.40 -23.81
CA PRO A 84 -24.22 -37.27 -22.41
C PRO A 84 -23.39 -38.17 -21.49
N ALA A 85 -23.09 -39.41 -21.94
CA ALA A 85 -22.28 -40.35 -21.17
C ALA A 85 -20.80 -39.95 -21.11
N GLU A 86 -20.23 -39.49 -22.24
CA GLU A 86 -18.83 -38.97 -22.26
C GLU A 86 -18.65 -37.74 -21.41
N TYR A 87 -19.59 -36.79 -21.48
CA TYR A 87 -19.58 -35.62 -20.63
C TYR A 87 -19.65 -35.95 -19.11
N ALA A 88 -20.61 -36.84 -18.74
CA ALA A 88 -20.75 -37.27 -17.34
C ALA A 88 -19.48 -37.99 -16.84
N LEU A 89 -18.86 -38.83 -17.65
CA LEU A 89 -17.61 -39.52 -17.31
C LEU A 89 -16.44 -38.50 -17.13
N ALA A 90 -16.33 -37.52 -18.02
CA ALA A 90 -15.30 -36.51 -17.94
C ALA A 90 -15.46 -35.62 -16.69
N LEU A 91 -16.69 -35.20 -16.38
CA LEU A 91 -17.02 -34.46 -15.19
C LEU A 91 -16.69 -35.24 -13.89
N HIS A 92 -17.10 -36.52 -13.86
CA HIS A 92 -16.82 -37.40 -12.71
C HIS A 92 -15.30 -37.55 -12.45
N LYS A 93 -14.51 -37.75 -13.50
CA LYS A 93 -13.06 -37.84 -13.38
C LYS A 93 -12.42 -36.51 -12.89
N CYS A 94 -12.92 -35.38 -13.37
CA CYS A 94 -12.48 -34.07 -12.89
C CYS A 94 -12.78 -33.93 -11.39
N GLU A 95 -14.01 -34.18 -10.97
CA GLU A 95 -14.41 -34.07 -9.58
C GLU A 95 -13.62 -35.03 -8.66
N GLU A 96 -13.40 -36.29 -9.09
CA GLU A 96 -12.64 -37.27 -8.34
C GLU A 96 -11.17 -36.80 -8.12
N LEU A 97 -10.54 -36.24 -9.17
CA LEU A 97 -9.18 -35.72 -9.08
C LEU A 97 -9.06 -34.60 -8.04
N TYR A 98 -9.95 -33.61 -8.13
CA TYR A 98 -9.90 -32.45 -7.25
C TYR A 98 -10.40 -32.79 -5.84
N GLN A 99 -11.31 -33.73 -5.68
CA GLN A 99 -11.71 -34.25 -4.38
C GLN A 99 -10.52 -34.91 -3.64
N LYS A 100 -9.68 -35.66 -4.36
CA LYS A 100 -8.44 -36.23 -3.76
C LYS A 100 -7.50 -35.11 -3.28
N GLN A 101 -7.31 -34.07 -4.09
CA GLN A 101 -6.47 -32.91 -3.68
C GLN A 101 -7.05 -32.18 -2.49
N ARG A 102 -8.36 -31.93 -2.48
CA ARG A 102 -9.06 -31.28 -1.37
C ARG A 102 -8.94 -32.06 -0.05
N LEU A 103 -9.04 -33.41 -0.12
CA LEU A 103 -8.89 -34.29 1.05
C LEU A 103 -7.46 -34.39 1.53
N ALA A 104 -6.47 -34.29 0.61
CA ALA A 104 -5.06 -34.37 0.97
C ALA A 104 -4.57 -33.11 1.73
N ASP A 105 -5.07 -31.93 1.39
CA ASP A 105 -4.73 -30.66 2.05
C ASP A 105 -5.96 -29.72 2.10
N PRO A 106 -6.91 -29.98 3.01
CA PRO A 106 -8.16 -29.25 3.06
C PRO A 106 -7.98 -27.77 3.46
N VAL A 107 -6.93 -27.45 4.21
CA VAL A 107 -6.63 -26.07 4.62
C VAL A 107 -6.17 -25.25 3.40
N THR A 108 -5.22 -25.78 2.62
CA THR A 108 -4.78 -25.12 1.39
C THR A 108 -5.91 -24.95 0.39
N TRP A 109 -6.79 -25.96 0.27
CA TRP A 109 -7.96 -25.86 -0.60
C TRP A 109 -8.91 -24.75 -0.14
N ALA A 110 -9.27 -24.69 1.15
CA ALA A 110 -10.16 -23.67 1.69
C ALA A 110 -9.60 -22.24 1.52
N LEU A 111 -8.30 -22.05 1.76
CA LEU A 111 -7.62 -20.77 1.49
C LEU A 111 -7.72 -20.42 0.00
N GLY A 112 -7.56 -21.40 -0.88
CA GLY A 112 -7.70 -21.23 -2.32
C GLY A 112 -9.10 -20.81 -2.76
N GLU A 113 -10.14 -21.44 -2.21
CA GLU A 113 -11.55 -21.08 -2.49
C GLU A 113 -11.85 -19.65 -2.03
N GLN A 114 -11.39 -19.26 -0.84
CA GLN A 114 -11.55 -17.90 -0.34
C GLN A 114 -10.80 -16.90 -1.22
N ALA A 115 -9.52 -17.16 -1.54
CA ALA A 115 -8.72 -16.30 -2.40
C ALA A 115 -9.31 -16.16 -3.81
N TYR A 116 -9.84 -17.24 -4.39
CA TYR A 116 -10.51 -17.22 -5.68
C TYR A 116 -11.76 -16.34 -5.65
N SER A 117 -12.60 -16.51 -4.63
CA SER A 117 -13.78 -15.67 -4.41
C SER A 117 -13.41 -14.20 -4.25
N ASN A 118 -12.36 -13.91 -3.50
CA ASN A 118 -11.86 -12.55 -3.29
C ASN A 118 -11.41 -11.89 -4.61
N VAL A 119 -10.69 -12.63 -5.46
CA VAL A 119 -10.29 -12.12 -6.79
C VAL A 119 -11.52 -11.75 -7.62
N GLN A 120 -12.57 -12.56 -7.61
CA GLN A 120 -13.79 -12.27 -8.36
C GLN A 120 -14.55 -11.04 -7.83
N ARG A 121 -14.53 -10.80 -6.52
CA ARG A 121 -15.29 -9.72 -5.88
C ARG A 121 -14.50 -8.42 -5.74
N PHE A 122 -13.21 -8.51 -5.46
CA PHE A 122 -12.38 -7.37 -5.04
C PHE A 122 -11.13 -7.15 -5.92
N GLY A 123 -10.89 -8.04 -6.89
CA GLY A 123 -9.72 -7.97 -7.77
C GLY A 123 -8.40 -8.41 -7.14
N SER A 124 -8.41 -8.82 -5.87
CA SER A 124 -7.22 -9.22 -5.11
C SER A 124 -7.50 -10.47 -4.30
N PRO A 125 -6.56 -11.41 -4.16
CA PRO A 125 -6.77 -12.66 -3.40
C PRO A 125 -6.74 -12.44 -1.89
N THR A 126 -5.85 -11.54 -1.40
CA THR A 126 -5.62 -11.30 0.03
C THR A 126 -5.44 -9.81 0.31
N TRP A 127 -5.30 -9.47 1.60
CA TRP A 127 -4.98 -8.11 2.06
C TRP A 127 -3.70 -7.57 1.40
N TYR A 128 -2.71 -8.43 1.16
CA TYR A 128 -1.40 -8.01 0.68
C TYR A 128 -1.46 -7.35 -0.69
N GLU A 129 -2.04 -8.01 -1.68
CA GLU A 129 -2.18 -7.47 -3.02
C GLU A 129 -3.14 -6.28 -3.04
N TRP A 130 -4.21 -6.36 -2.22
CA TRP A 130 -5.19 -5.29 -2.15
C TRP A 130 -4.59 -3.99 -1.56
N CYS A 131 -3.83 -4.08 -0.47
CA CYS A 131 -3.17 -2.91 0.14
C CYS A 131 -2.19 -2.26 -0.83
N ASN A 132 -1.32 -3.05 -1.48
CA ASN A 132 -0.39 -2.53 -2.48
C ASN A 132 -1.11 -1.84 -3.65
N LEU A 133 -2.20 -2.43 -4.16
CA LEU A 133 -2.95 -1.88 -5.28
C LEU A 133 -3.74 -0.61 -4.90
N ASN A 134 -4.36 -0.60 -3.74
CA ASN A 134 -5.33 0.43 -3.34
C ASN A 134 -4.72 1.51 -2.44
N TRP A 135 -3.92 1.15 -1.45
CA TRP A 135 -3.24 2.11 -0.58
C TRP A 135 -1.88 2.56 -1.12
N GLY A 136 -1.24 1.76 -1.96
CA GLY A 136 0.12 2.01 -2.48
C GLY A 136 1.22 1.52 -1.54
N THR A 137 0.87 0.88 -0.43
CA THR A 137 1.81 0.38 0.58
C THR A 137 1.38 -1.00 1.07
N LYS A 138 2.31 -1.74 1.66
CA LYS A 138 2.09 -3.11 2.12
C LYS A 138 0.98 -3.23 3.17
N TRP A 139 0.93 -2.31 4.13
CA TRP A 139 -0.04 -2.28 5.24
C TRP A 139 -0.34 -0.84 5.65
N ASN A 140 -1.18 -0.67 6.67
CA ASN A 140 -1.57 0.62 7.20
C ASN A 140 -0.36 1.40 7.74
N ALA A 141 -0.52 2.71 7.93
CA ALA A 141 0.49 3.57 8.54
C ALA A 141 0.90 3.07 9.94
N TYR A 142 2.14 3.33 10.31
CA TYR A 142 2.69 2.95 11.61
C TYR A 142 3.67 3.99 12.15
N GLN A 143 4.05 3.84 13.43
CA GLN A 143 5.00 4.70 14.15
C GLN A 143 4.77 6.21 13.92
N PRO A 144 3.60 6.74 14.31
CA PRO A 144 3.35 8.17 14.22
C PRO A 144 4.32 8.93 15.14
N ARG A 145 4.85 10.05 14.62
CA ARG A 145 5.63 10.97 15.48
C ARG A 145 4.68 11.63 16.48
N PRO A 146 5.07 11.76 17.75
CA PRO A 146 4.29 12.51 18.74
C PRO A 146 4.05 13.94 18.27
N LEU A 147 2.80 14.39 18.36
CA LEU A 147 2.41 15.76 18.02
C LEU A 147 2.69 16.71 19.18
N ARG A 148 3.07 17.95 18.83
CA ARG A 148 3.15 19.10 19.72
C ARG A 148 1.88 19.93 19.61
N GLU A 149 1.63 20.81 20.58
CA GLU A 149 0.39 21.59 20.66
C GLU A 149 0.16 22.50 19.42
N ASP A 150 1.23 23.02 18.85
CA ASP A 150 1.20 23.95 17.71
C ASP A 150 1.48 23.26 16.35
N ASP A 151 1.54 21.93 16.32
CA ASP A 151 1.84 21.18 15.10
C ASP A 151 0.68 21.31 14.10
N HIS A 152 1.01 21.59 12.84
CA HIS A 152 0.13 21.52 11.68
C HIS A 152 0.65 20.48 10.66
N THR A 153 1.63 19.68 11.08
CA THR A 153 2.25 18.60 10.29
C THR A 153 2.16 17.30 11.06
N MET A 154 1.62 16.28 10.40
CA MET A 154 1.59 14.91 10.88
C MET A 154 2.68 14.10 10.17
N VAL A 155 3.43 13.29 10.92
CA VAL A 155 4.48 12.40 10.40
C VAL A 155 4.20 10.96 10.79
N PHE A 156 4.31 10.04 9.83
CA PHE A 156 4.13 8.60 10.02
C PHE A 156 4.94 7.81 9.00
N PHE A 157 5.10 6.51 9.22
CA PHE A 157 5.77 5.62 8.28
C PHE A 157 4.81 4.75 7.48
N THR A 158 5.23 4.43 6.25
CA THR A 158 4.65 3.39 5.41
C THR A 158 5.72 2.42 4.94
N ALA A 159 5.30 1.23 4.51
CA ALA A 159 6.21 0.18 4.06
C ALA A 159 6.34 0.20 2.54
N TRP A 160 7.59 0.31 2.05
CA TRP A 160 8.05 0.22 0.66
C TRP A 160 7.74 1.42 -0.24
N ASP A 161 6.61 2.10 -0.06
CA ASP A 161 6.25 3.20 -0.94
C ASP A 161 5.43 4.27 -0.22
N SER A 162 5.37 5.45 -0.83
CA SER A 162 4.55 6.59 -0.47
C SER A 162 3.06 6.34 -0.77
N VAL A 163 2.18 7.17 -0.20
CA VAL A 163 0.73 6.96 -0.25
C VAL A 163 -0.07 8.12 -0.88
N PRO A 164 0.30 8.57 -2.09
CA PRO A 164 -0.36 9.71 -2.73
C PRO A 164 -1.86 9.50 -2.96
N LYS A 165 -2.31 8.26 -3.22
CA LYS A 165 -3.74 7.92 -3.36
C LYS A 165 -4.51 8.19 -2.07
N ILE A 166 -3.95 7.83 -0.93
CA ILE A 166 -4.56 8.06 0.39
C ILE A 166 -4.65 9.56 0.66
N VAL A 167 -3.58 10.31 0.36
CA VAL A 167 -3.58 11.77 0.55
C VAL A 167 -4.56 12.46 -0.40
N THR A 168 -4.71 11.96 -1.62
CA THR A 168 -5.76 12.44 -2.55
C THR A 168 -7.18 12.26 -1.95
N LEU A 169 -7.45 11.10 -1.35
CA LEU A 169 -8.75 10.86 -0.68
C LEU A 169 -8.91 11.77 0.55
N LEU A 170 -7.84 11.98 1.31
CA LEU A 170 -7.83 12.91 2.42
C LEU A 170 -8.14 14.35 1.95
N SER A 171 -7.50 14.81 0.87
CA SER A 171 -7.75 16.12 0.27
C SER A 171 -9.19 16.28 -0.21
N ARG A 172 -9.83 15.23 -0.72
CA ARG A 172 -11.27 15.24 -1.06
C ARG A 172 -12.16 15.34 0.17
N LYS A 173 -11.75 14.76 1.29
CA LYS A 173 -12.49 14.83 2.57
C LYS A 173 -12.42 16.23 3.20
N TYR A 174 -11.33 16.97 2.92
CA TYR A 174 -11.11 18.35 3.40
C TYR A 174 -10.89 19.31 2.21
N PRO A 175 -11.91 19.52 1.34
CA PRO A 175 -11.73 20.14 0.03
C PRO A 175 -11.33 21.61 0.07
N GLU A 176 -11.64 22.30 1.16
CA GLU A 176 -11.29 23.73 1.34
C GLU A 176 -9.82 23.92 1.73
N GLN A 177 -9.17 22.83 2.20
CA GLN A 177 -7.80 22.88 2.68
C GLN A 177 -6.80 22.62 1.55
N THR A 178 -5.72 23.40 1.56
CA THR A 178 -4.50 23.05 0.81
C THR A 178 -3.67 22.12 1.68
N ILE A 179 -3.33 20.95 1.16
CA ILE A 179 -2.56 19.92 1.84
C ILE A 179 -1.25 19.74 1.10
N THR A 180 -0.13 19.94 1.79
CA THR A 180 1.19 19.57 1.30
C THR A 180 1.53 18.18 1.83
N TYR A 181 1.89 17.29 0.92
CA TYR A 181 2.32 15.94 1.22
C TYR A 181 3.76 15.74 0.75
N ARG A 182 4.63 15.32 1.67
CA ARG A 182 6.04 15.04 1.42
C ARG A 182 6.36 13.60 1.81
N TRP A 183 7.28 12.99 1.09
CA TRP A 183 7.74 11.63 1.41
C TRP A 183 9.23 11.47 1.14
N ALA A 184 9.90 10.62 1.92
CA ALA A 184 11.29 10.23 1.73
C ALA A 184 11.51 8.78 2.14
N ASP A 185 12.20 8.02 1.29
CA ASP A 185 12.65 6.65 1.57
C ASP A 185 13.83 6.65 2.55
N GLU A 186 13.93 5.61 3.40
CA GLU A 186 15.12 5.39 4.24
C GLU A 186 16.41 5.21 3.41
N ASN A 187 16.28 4.85 2.13
CA ASN A 187 17.36 4.95 1.15
C ASN A 187 17.50 6.41 0.70
N ILE A 188 18.14 7.21 1.56
CA ILE A 188 18.19 8.65 1.46
C ILE A 188 18.65 9.13 0.07
N GLY A 189 18.00 10.17 -0.47
CA GLY A 189 18.25 10.72 -1.80
C GLY A 189 17.55 9.98 -2.95
N TYR A 190 16.74 8.95 -2.66
CA TYR A 190 15.93 8.24 -3.65
C TYR A 190 14.48 8.15 -3.18
N ASN A 191 13.52 7.99 -4.12
CA ASN A 191 12.09 7.92 -3.81
C ASN A 191 11.66 9.01 -2.82
N VAL A 192 11.95 10.25 -3.18
CA VAL A 192 11.64 11.45 -2.40
C VAL A 192 10.82 12.41 -3.24
N GLY A 193 9.92 13.15 -2.60
CA GLY A 193 9.14 14.16 -3.32
C GLY A 193 8.18 14.93 -2.43
N GLU A 194 7.57 15.90 -3.06
CA GLU A 194 6.55 16.77 -2.48
C GLU A 194 5.41 16.96 -3.47
N MET A 195 4.18 16.99 -2.99
CA MET A 195 3.02 17.42 -3.78
C MET A 195 2.04 18.24 -2.95
N THR A 196 1.45 19.22 -3.58
CA THR A 196 0.40 20.06 -2.99
C THR A 196 -0.94 19.73 -3.63
N MET A 197 -1.94 19.50 -2.79
CA MET A 197 -3.28 19.08 -3.21
C MET A 197 -4.36 19.99 -2.64
N LYS A 198 -5.45 20.14 -3.40
CA LYS A 198 -6.69 20.78 -2.93
C LYS A 198 -7.90 20.12 -3.56
N GLY A 199 -8.91 19.74 -2.76
CA GLY A 199 -10.13 19.10 -3.26
C GLY A 199 -9.93 17.77 -3.99
N GLY A 200 -8.77 17.12 -3.77
CA GLY A 200 -8.37 15.87 -4.43
C GLY A 200 -7.68 16.08 -5.77
N GLU A 201 -7.32 17.29 -6.12
CA GLU A 201 -6.54 17.62 -7.31
C GLU A 201 -5.11 18.00 -6.90
N VAL A 202 -4.13 17.55 -7.67
CA VAL A 202 -2.73 17.96 -7.53
C VAL A 202 -2.57 19.32 -8.18
N ILE A 203 -2.18 20.33 -7.37
CA ILE A 203 -1.92 21.70 -7.85
C ILE A 203 -0.43 21.92 -8.15
N ASP A 204 0.44 21.23 -7.44
CA ASP A 204 1.88 21.29 -7.64
C ASP A 204 2.53 19.95 -7.26
N ILE A 205 3.65 19.61 -7.93
CA ILE A 205 4.42 18.40 -7.65
C ILE A 205 5.90 18.64 -7.95
N ASN A 206 6.76 18.28 -7.00
CA ASN A 206 8.20 18.23 -7.15
C ASN A 206 8.72 16.85 -6.76
N VAL A 207 9.31 16.15 -7.74
CA VAL A 207 9.97 14.84 -7.54
C VAL A 207 11.37 14.97 -8.15
N PRO A 208 12.38 15.34 -7.36
CA PRO A 208 13.74 15.51 -7.85
C PRO A 208 14.32 14.20 -8.38
N GLU A 209 15.27 14.28 -9.31
CA GLU A 209 15.99 13.11 -9.82
C GLU A 209 16.75 12.42 -8.68
N GLY A 210 16.56 11.10 -8.57
CA GLY A 210 17.20 10.31 -7.51
C GLY A 210 18.73 10.42 -7.59
N GLY A 211 19.38 10.62 -6.44
CA GLY A 211 20.80 10.86 -6.33
C GLY A 211 21.25 12.29 -6.65
N SER A 212 20.32 13.18 -7.02
CA SER A 212 20.65 14.61 -7.17
C SER A 212 20.83 15.27 -5.79
N ARG A 213 21.54 16.40 -5.79
CA ARG A 213 21.69 17.22 -4.58
C ARG A 213 20.33 17.58 -3.98
N GLU A 214 19.38 18.01 -4.81
CA GLU A 214 18.03 18.36 -4.37
C GLU A 214 17.33 17.18 -3.70
N ALA A 215 17.46 15.97 -4.25
CA ALA A 215 16.86 14.77 -3.68
C ALA A 215 17.42 14.43 -2.29
N TYR A 216 18.72 14.54 -2.09
CA TYR A 216 19.35 14.32 -0.78
C TYR A 216 18.94 15.38 0.24
N GLU A 217 19.00 16.68 -0.13
CA GLU A 217 18.65 17.78 0.75
C GLU A 217 17.17 17.73 1.15
N MET A 218 16.27 17.45 0.19
CA MET A 218 14.84 17.26 0.46
C MET A 218 14.56 16.06 1.38
N ALA A 219 15.24 14.93 1.16
CA ALA A 219 15.08 13.74 2.00
C ALA A 219 15.55 14.03 3.45
N ALA A 220 16.70 14.67 3.62
CA ALA A 220 17.23 15.04 4.92
C ALA A 220 16.26 15.95 5.70
N GLU A 221 15.68 16.94 5.03
CA GLU A 221 14.68 17.83 5.62
C GLU A 221 13.41 17.07 6.06
N ILE A 222 12.87 16.17 5.20
CA ILE A 222 11.67 15.37 5.51
C ILE A 222 11.92 14.41 6.67
N MET A 223 13.11 13.81 6.73
CA MET A 223 13.48 12.84 7.76
C MET A 223 13.95 13.50 9.05
N ASP A 224 14.14 14.83 9.07
CA ASP A 224 14.67 15.61 10.18
C ASP A 224 16.04 15.07 10.63
N THR A 225 16.97 14.95 9.68
CA THR A 225 18.30 14.36 9.87
C THR A 225 19.38 15.17 9.13
N ASP A 226 20.65 14.97 9.48
CA ASP A 226 21.79 15.53 8.77
C ASP A 226 22.40 14.49 7.84
N LEU A 227 22.78 14.90 6.61
CA LEU A 227 23.40 14.01 5.63
C LEU A 227 24.74 13.45 6.12
N SER A 228 25.42 14.16 7.02
CA SER A 228 26.64 13.67 7.66
C SER A 228 26.42 12.45 8.56
N ASP A 229 25.21 12.25 9.09
CA ASP A 229 24.85 11.06 9.88
C ASP A 229 24.79 9.78 9.01
N TYR A 230 24.74 9.96 7.68
CA TYR A 230 24.80 8.89 6.68
C TYR A 230 26.18 8.76 6.01
N ASP A 231 27.21 9.39 6.58
CA ASP A 231 28.55 9.44 5.98
C ASP A 231 28.57 10.06 4.58
N LEU A 232 27.62 10.95 4.27
CA LEU A 232 27.51 11.64 2.99
C LEU A 232 28.23 12.99 3.03
N CYS A 233 28.96 13.30 1.96
CA CYS A 233 29.56 14.60 1.72
C CYS A 233 29.25 15.09 0.30
N LEU A 234 29.22 16.41 0.13
CA LEU A 234 28.95 17.01 -1.18
C LEU A 234 30.09 16.66 -2.18
N THR A 235 29.70 16.23 -3.37
CA THR A 235 30.67 15.98 -4.47
C THR A 235 31.44 17.23 -4.84
N ALA A 236 32.62 17.08 -5.44
CA ALA A 236 33.50 18.20 -5.81
C ALA A 236 32.85 19.19 -6.81
N ASP A 237 31.92 18.73 -7.64
CA ASP A 237 31.16 19.56 -8.58
C ASP A 237 29.91 20.20 -7.94
N GLY A 238 29.56 19.82 -6.70
CA GLY A 238 28.45 20.35 -5.96
C GLY A 238 27.07 19.90 -6.44
N ASN A 239 26.97 18.89 -7.30
CA ASN A 239 25.70 18.46 -7.91
C ASN A 239 25.04 17.27 -7.24
N SER A 240 25.77 16.55 -6.35
CA SER A 240 25.28 15.37 -5.66
C SER A 240 26.00 15.18 -4.33
N TYR A 241 25.69 14.09 -3.63
CA TYR A 241 26.38 13.62 -2.44
C TYR A 241 27.00 12.25 -2.72
N GLU A 242 28.13 11.98 -2.09
CA GLU A 242 28.84 10.70 -2.13
C GLU A 242 29.24 10.26 -0.72
N TYR A 243 29.45 8.97 -0.53
CA TYR A 243 29.91 8.44 0.75
C TYR A 243 31.37 8.87 0.97
N ARG A 244 31.67 9.30 2.19
CA ARG A 244 33.06 9.58 2.59
C ARG A 244 33.87 8.31 2.47
N ASP A 245 35.03 8.39 1.86
CA ASP A 245 35.99 7.30 1.89
C ASP A 245 36.41 7.08 3.35
N PRO A 246 36.36 5.84 3.86
CA PRO A 246 36.91 5.54 5.18
C PRO A 246 38.43 5.75 5.14
N ASP A 247 38.94 6.63 6.00
CA ASP A 247 40.39 6.83 6.21
C ASP A 247 41.08 5.53 6.68
#